data_a39a935149857407931f3a0a6ee7b2ec
#
_entry.id   a39a935149857407931f3a0a6ee7b2ec
#
_cell.length_a   1.000
_cell.length_b   1.000
_cell.length_c   1.000
_cell.angle_alpha   90.00
_cell.angle_beta   90.00
_cell.angle_gamma   90.00
#
_symmetry.space_group_name_H-M   'P 1'
#
loop_
_entity.id
_entity.type
_entity.pdbx_description
1 polymer ?
#
loop_
_entity_poly.entity_id
_entity_poly.type
_entity_poly.pdbx_seq_one_letter_code
_entity_poly.pdbx_strand_id
1 'polypeptide(L)'
;MSTYAISDVHGHFSSFERMLDKISFGTEDELWVLGDILDKGPESAEMLVWATSVPENVHFLRGNHEDMAWDVISRDPEGLSGMRIGDRWAANGGTETIEDLLSKTDADWRYFDLMDWMSSLVPYAVIEIGHEPIALVHAGFDPYYYDLNTEEDPEHDINLLRELGWTPSSRKRITHDVGGLVGVHDETTMMWIRDSWVFSNEPCPMKAVFGHTPITETEMRRILSEVDPNASGGAGKISHVLNKHGIDCGMAEPFEATSALGCLRLNDMKEFYVSAFEK
;
A
#
# COMPACT_ATOMS: atom_id res chain seq x y z
N MET A 1 -18.98 -2.72 -11.27
CA MET A 1 -17.87 -3.34 -10.51
C MET A 1 -16.57 -2.74 -11.00
N SER A 2 -15.90 -1.98 -10.16
CA SER A 2 -14.59 -1.38 -10.43
C SER A 2 -13.61 -1.84 -9.34
N THR A 3 -12.33 -1.91 -9.67
CA THR A 3 -11.27 -2.21 -8.71
C THR A 3 -10.38 -0.98 -8.54
N TYR A 4 -10.20 -0.55 -7.31
CA TYR A 4 -9.43 0.65 -6.95
C TYR A 4 -8.22 0.31 -6.10
N ALA A 5 -7.16 1.10 -6.21
CA ALA A 5 -5.99 1.06 -5.35
C ALA A 5 -5.75 2.44 -4.72
N ILE A 6 -5.50 2.46 -3.41
CA ILE A 6 -5.12 3.64 -2.60
C ILE A 6 -3.91 3.23 -1.77
N SER A 7 -3.02 4.17 -1.45
CA SER A 7 -1.86 3.92 -0.59
C SER A 7 -1.53 5.14 0.27
N ASP A 8 -0.73 4.91 1.32
CA ASP A 8 -0.09 5.98 2.10
C ASP A 8 -1.08 7.02 2.65
N VAL A 9 -2.16 6.54 3.29
CA VAL A 9 -3.20 7.36 3.90
C VAL A 9 -2.68 8.11 5.13
N HIS A 10 -1.77 7.46 5.89
CA HIS A 10 -1.08 8.04 7.03
C HIS A 10 -2.00 8.81 8.00
N GLY A 11 -3.03 8.15 8.54
CA GLY A 11 -3.91 8.75 9.53
C GLY A 11 -4.71 9.97 9.04
N HIS A 12 -4.89 10.14 7.74
CA HIS A 12 -5.77 11.17 7.16
C HIS A 12 -7.14 10.59 6.79
N PHE A 13 -7.85 10.06 7.78
CA PHE A 13 -9.11 9.34 7.59
C PHE A 13 -10.19 10.18 6.91
N SER A 14 -10.36 11.43 7.29
CA SER A 14 -11.31 12.35 6.62
C SER A 14 -11.02 12.54 5.12
N SER A 15 -9.74 12.52 4.72
CA SER A 15 -9.36 12.59 3.31
C SER A 15 -9.64 11.27 2.58
N PHE A 16 -9.46 10.16 3.28
CA PHE A 16 -9.78 8.84 2.77
C PHE A 16 -11.30 8.69 2.56
N GLU A 17 -12.15 9.10 3.51
CA GLU A 17 -13.61 9.11 3.35
C GLU A 17 -14.04 9.96 2.14
N ARG A 18 -13.47 11.19 1.99
CA ARG A 18 -13.73 12.01 0.80
C ARG A 18 -13.30 11.35 -0.51
N MET A 19 -12.25 10.51 -0.48
CA MET A 19 -11.87 9.74 -1.65
C MET A 19 -12.91 8.66 -1.95
N LEU A 20 -13.39 7.92 -0.96
CA LEU A 20 -14.45 6.91 -1.15
C LEU A 20 -15.72 7.54 -1.72
N ASP A 21 -16.13 8.71 -1.20
CA ASP A 21 -17.27 9.48 -1.74
C ASP A 21 -17.03 9.90 -3.19
N LYS A 22 -15.83 10.41 -3.49
CA LYS A 22 -15.46 10.91 -4.82
C LYS A 22 -15.50 9.83 -5.89
N ILE A 23 -15.08 8.62 -5.55
CA ILE A 23 -15.14 7.47 -6.46
C ILE A 23 -16.51 6.78 -6.41
N SER A 24 -17.41 7.20 -5.51
CA SER A 24 -18.70 6.57 -5.23
C SER A 24 -18.54 5.07 -4.93
N PHE A 25 -17.57 4.72 -4.07
CA PHE A 25 -17.25 3.34 -3.72
C PHE A 25 -18.46 2.63 -3.12
N GLY A 26 -18.78 1.44 -3.61
CA GLY A 26 -19.92 0.65 -3.20
C GLY A 26 -19.62 -0.84 -3.04
N THR A 27 -20.64 -1.59 -2.65
CA THR A 27 -20.52 -3.04 -2.33
C THR A 27 -20.17 -3.92 -3.52
N GLU A 28 -20.33 -3.40 -4.74
CA GLU A 28 -19.99 -4.11 -5.98
C GLU A 28 -18.56 -3.82 -6.46
N ASP A 29 -17.85 -2.93 -5.77
CA ASP A 29 -16.50 -2.53 -6.13
C ASP A 29 -15.49 -3.21 -5.21
N GLU A 30 -14.23 -3.32 -5.64
CA GLU A 30 -13.11 -3.82 -4.85
C GLU A 30 -12.15 -2.66 -4.52
N LEU A 31 -11.69 -2.58 -3.28
CA LEU A 31 -10.69 -1.62 -2.84
C LEU A 31 -9.45 -2.33 -2.29
N TRP A 32 -8.31 -1.97 -2.82
CA TRP A 32 -7.00 -2.37 -2.31
C TRP A 32 -6.29 -1.18 -1.68
N VAL A 33 -5.99 -1.28 -0.39
CA VAL A 33 -5.18 -0.30 0.34
C VAL A 33 -3.78 -0.88 0.49
N LEU A 34 -2.80 -0.24 -0.14
CA LEU A 34 -1.45 -0.80 -0.31
C LEU A 34 -0.52 -0.51 0.88
N GLY A 35 -1.06 -0.37 2.08
CA GLY A 35 -0.32 -0.13 3.32
C GLY A 35 -0.17 1.35 3.68
N ASP A 36 0.51 1.58 4.79
CA ASP A 36 0.77 2.88 5.41
C ASP A 36 -0.50 3.68 5.68
N ILE A 37 -1.45 3.05 6.42
CA ILE A 37 -2.69 3.72 6.80
C ILE A 37 -2.57 4.53 8.10
N LEU A 38 -1.58 4.26 8.92
CA LEU A 38 -1.34 4.86 10.25
C LEU A 38 -0.11 5.78 10.24
N ASP A 39 0.12 6.45 11.35
CA ASP A 39 1.20 7.39 11.63
C ASP A 39 1.10 8.74 10.88
N LYS A 40 1.80 9.76 11.39
CA LYS A 40 1.95 11.11 10.84
C LYS A 40 0.69 11.98 10.85
N GLY A 41 -0.44 11.46 10.39
CA GLY A 41 -1.72 12.18 10.36
C GLY A 41 -2.47 12.14 11.69
N PRO A 42 -3.49 13.00 11.86
CA PRO A 42 -4.18 13.21 13.14
C PRO A 42 -5.31 12.21 13.45
N GLU A 43 -5.63 11.29 12.55
CA GLU A 43 -6.83 10.43 12.62
C GLU A 43 -6.45 8.95 12.44
N SER A 44 -5.29 8.52 12.99
CA SER A 44 -4.83 7.13 12.92
C SER A 44 -5.78 6.17 13.64
N ALA A 45 -6.38 6.60 14.74
CA ALA A 45 -7.33 5.78 15.49
C ALA A 45 -8.61 5.51 14.68
N GLU A 46 -9.20 6.53 14.06
CA GLU A 46 -10.38 6.37 13.20
C GLU A 46 -10.08 5.45 12.01
N MET A 47 -8.92 5.64 11.39
CA MET A 47 -8.50 4.81 10.26
C MET A 47 -8.34 3.34 10.67
N LEU A 48 -7.74 3.06 11.83
CA LEU A 48 -7.57 1.70 12.34
C LEU A 48 -8.91 1.06 12.76
N VAL A 49 -9.80 1.83 13.44
CA VAL A 49 -11.15 1.35 13.78
C VAL A 49 -11.92 0.98 12.51
N TRP A 50 -11.85 1.81 11.48
CA TRP A 50 -12.46 1.51 10.20
C TRP A 50 -11.85 0.24 9.57
N ALA A 51 -10.53 0.13 9.53
CA ALA A 51 -9.82 -0.98 8.92
C ALA A 51 -10.13 -2.35 9.56
N THR A 52 -10.39 -2.39 10.88
CA THR A 52 -10.75 -3.62 11.59
C THR A 52 -12.20 -4.07 11.37
N SER A 53 -13.04 -3.23 10.74
CA SER A 53 -14.50 -3.46 10.58
C SER A 53 -14.98 -3.44 9.12
N VAL A 54 -14.06 -3.46 8.16
CA VAL A 54 -14.40 -3.36 6.73
C VAL A 54 -15.12 -4.60 6.17
N PRO A 55 -15.93 -4.44 5.14
CA PRO A 55 -16.53 -5.55 4.40
C PRO A 55 -15.48 -6.34 3.60
N GLU A 56 -15.88 -7.51 3.09
CA GLU A 56 -14.99 -8.44 2.39
C GLU A 56 -14.40 -7.91 1.07
N ASN A 57 -14.98 -6.87 0.50
CA ASN A 57 -14.51 -6.22 -0.74
C ASN A 57 -13.44 -5.13 -0.50
N VAL A 58 -12.92 -5.03 0.73
CA VAL A 58 -11.81 -4.14 1.08
C VAL A 58 -10.62 -4.97 1.57
N HIS A 59 -9.48 -4.77 0.93
CA HIS A 59 -8.26 -5.54 1.16
C HIS A 59 -7.11 -4.62 1.55
N PHE A 60 -6.23 -5.10 2.42
CA PHE A 60 -5.06 -4.35 2.87
C PHE A 60 -3.77 -5.13 2.62
N LEU A 61 -2.75 -4.42 2.17
CA LEU A 61 -1.37 -4.90 2.21
C LEU A 61 -0.67 -4.36 3.47
N ARG A 62 0.42 -5.02 3.84
CA ARG A 62 1.31 -4.52 4.89
C ARG A 62 2.26 -3.48 4.31
N GLY A 63 2.21 -2.25 4.84
CA GLY A 63 3.23 -1.25 4.63
C GLY A 63 4.31 -1.30 5.71
N ASN A 64 5.35 -0.50 5.55
CA ASN A 64 6.42 -0.44 6.54
C ASN A 64 5.98 0.21 7.87
N HIS A 65 4.95 1.03 7.87
CA HIS A 65 4.39 1.59 9.09
C HIS A 65 3.60 0.54 9.87
N GLU A 66 2.79 -0.29 9.24
CA GLU A 66 2.16 -1.44 9.89
C GLU A 66 3.18 -2.43 10.43
N ASP A 67 4.29 -2.65 9.73
CA ASP A 67 5.36 -3.55 10.15
C ASP A 67 6.08 -3.02 11.40
N MET A 68 6.40 -1.72 11.45
CA MET A 68 6.97 -1.09 12.63
C MET A 68 6.03 -1.12 13.84
N ALA A 69 4.74 -0.87 13.60
CA ALA A 69 3.72 -0.94 14.64
C ALA A 69 3.55 -2.37 15.16
N TRP A 70 3.49 -3.36 14.28
CA TRP A 70 3.42 -4.78 14.63
C TRP A 70 4.58 -5.22 15.51
N ASP A 71 5.81 -4.82 15.15
CA ASP A 71 7.02 -5.15 15.91
C ASP A 71 6.96 -4.68 17.37
N VAL A 72 6.25 -3.59 17.64
CA VAL A 72 6.10 -3.02 18.99
C VAL A 72 4.87 -3.60 19.68
N ILE A 73 3.70 -3.51 19.04
CA ILE A 73 2.40 -3.86 19.62
C ILE A 73 2.32 -5.37 19.94
N SER A 74 2.84 -6.24 19.05
CA SER A 74 2.79 -7.69 19.25
C SER A 74 3.61 -8.21 20.42
N ARG A 75 4.55 -7.41 20.93
CA ARG A 75 5.42 -7.78 22.05
C ARG A 75 4.91 -7.30 23.41
N ASP A 76 3.86 -6.50 23.43
CA ASP A 76 3.28 -5.97 24.67
C ASP A 76 1.97 -6.71 25.01
N PRO A 77 2.01 -7.70 25.92
CA PRO A 77 0.82 -8.47 26.26
C PRO A 77 -0.17 -7.70 27.18
N GLU A 78 0.24 -6.54 27.71
CA GLU A 78 -0.57 -5.73 28.62
C GLU A 78 -1.37 -4.64 27.90
N GLY A 79 -1.22 -4.53 26.58
CA GLY A 79 -1.91 -3.55 25.73
C GLY A 79 -1.15 -2.22 25.60
N LEU A 80 -1.78 -1.25 24.94
CA LEU A 80 -1.15 0.02 24.57
C LEU A 80 -0.76 0.91 25.75
N SER A 81 -1.37 0.71 26.91
CA SER A 81 -1.15 1.50 28.12
C SER A 81 0.18 1.12 28.80
N GLY A 82 1.20 1.93 28.61
CA GLY A 82 2.55 1.71 29.14
C GLY A 82 3.55 1.13 28.16
N MET A 83 3.16 0.96 26.91
CA MET A 83 3.99 0.50 25.81
C MET A 83 5.25 1.35 25.66
N ARG A 84 6.39 0.71 25.47
CA ARG A 84 7.63 1.36 25.05
C ARG A 84 7.71 1.33 23.52
N ILE A 85 7.41 2.46 22.91
CA ILE A 85 7.56 2.65 21.47
C ILE A 85 9.06 2.57 21.15
N GLY A 86 9.44 1.67 20.22
CA GLY A 86 10.82 1.57 19.74
C GLY A 86 11.24 2.84 19.00
N ASP A 87 12.52 3.23 19.11
CA ASP A 87 13.05 4.46 18.51
C ASP A 87 12.71 4.62 17.02
N ARG A 88 12.68 3.51 16.28
CA ARG A 88 12.38 3.50 14.85
C ARG A 88 10.93 3.90 14.57
N TRP A 89 9.95 3.33 15.27
CA TRP A 89 8.55 3.67 15.07
C TRP A 89 8.23 5.06 15.60
N ALA A 90 8.76 5.43 16.77
CA ALA A 90 8.60 6.78 17.32
C ALA A 90 9.10 7.87 16.35
N ALA A 91 10.25 7.65 15.70
CA ALA A 91 10.81 8.58 14.72
C ALA A 91 9.98 8.66 13.41
N ASN A 92 9.02 7.76 13.20
CA ASN A 92 8.19 7.67 12.01
C ASN A 92 6.69 7.96 12.28
N GLY A 93 6.34 8.56 13.42
CA GLY A 93 4.96 8.97 13.73
C GLY A 93 4.20 8.02 14.67
N GLY A 94 4.86 6.97 15.17
CA GLY A 94 4.23 5.99 16.07
C GLY A 94 3.80 6.57 17.43
N THR A 95 4.47 7.63 17.89
CA THR A 95 4.08 8.33 19.12
C THR A 95 2.71 8.96 18.97
N GLU A 96 2.50 9.68 17.88
CA GLU A 96 1.24 10.34 17.55
C GLU A 96 0.10 9.31 17.39
N THR A 97 0.39 8.19 16.74
CA THR A 97 -0.58 7.09 16.60
C THR A 97 -1.01 6.51 17.96
N ILE A 98 -0.07 6.25 18.87
CA ILE A 98 -0.40 5.74 20.21
C ILE A 98 -1.15 6.79 21.03
N GLU A 99 -0.75 8.04 20.99
CA GLU A 99 -1.45 9.13 21.67
C GLU A 99 -2.89 9.29 21.16
N ASP A 100 -3.10 9.20 19.85
CA ASP A 100 -4.43 9.25 19.24
C ASP A 100 -5.30 8.05 19.68
N LEU A 101 -4.77 6.84 19.61
CA LEU A 101 -5.46 5.64 20.10
C LEU A 101 -5.84 5.73 21.59
N LEU A 102 -4.92 6.17 22.44
CA LEU A 102 -5.16 6.31 23.89
C LEU A 102 -6.16 7.42 24.22
N SER A 103 -6.22 8.49 23.40
CA SER A 103 -7.18 9.58 23.59
C SER A 103 -8.62 9.15 23.36
N LYS A 104 -8.85 8.06 22.62
CA LYS A 104 -10.15 7.54 22.19
C LYS A 104 -10.55 6.28 22.95
N THR A 105 -10.20 6.22 24.27
CA THR A 105 -10.46 5.07 25.15
C THR A 105 -11.93 4.64 25.25
N ASP A 106 -12.86 5.51 24.85
CA ASP A 106 -14.30 5.20 24.79
C ASP A 106 -14.73 4.70 23.40
N ALA A 107 -13.80 4.61 22.45
CA ALA A 107 -14.08 4.14 21.09
C ALA A 107 -14.19 2.60 21.07
N ASP A 108 -14.97 2.09 20.12
CA ASP A 108 -15.26 0.67 19.89
C ASP A 108 -14.06 -0.17 19.44
N TRP A 109 -12.84 0.39 19.44
CA TRP A 109 -11.67 -0.37 19.02
C TRP A 109 -11.18 -1.30 20.14
N ARG A 110 -10.78 -2.48 19.74
CA ARG A 110 -10.24 -3.50 20.64
C ARG A 110 -8.83 -3.82 20.24
N TYR A 111 -7.94 -3.89 21.24
CA TYR A 111 -6.55 -4.29 21.03
C TYR A 111 -6.44 -5.62 20.27
N PHE A 112 -7.28 -6.60 20.60
CA PHE A 112 -7.29 -7.90 19.93
C PHE A 112 -7.75 -7.83 18.47
N ASP A 113 -8.76 -7.01 18.17
CA ASP A 113 -9.22 -6.80 16.79
C ASP A 113 -8.12 -6.17 15.94
N LEU A 114 -7.36 -5.22 16.51
CA LEU A 114 -6.19 -4.61 15.87
C LEU A 114 -5.08 -5.65 15.63
N MET A 115 -4.77 -6.47 16.64
CA MET A 115 -3.77 -7.53 16.51
C MET A 115 -4.16 -8.57 15.45
N ASP A 116 -5.41 -9.00 15.43
CA ASP A 116 -5.92 -9.94 14.44
C ASP A 116 -5.84 -9.34 13.03
N TRP A 117 -6.25 -8.08 12.88
CA TRP A 117 -6.15 -7.37 11.61
C TRP A 117 -4.70 -7.25 11.14
N MET A 118 -3.79 -6.72 11.97
CA MET A 118 -2.37 -6.57 11.61
C MET A 118 -1.71 -7.90 11.24
N SER A 119 -2.06 -8.99 11.96
CA SER A 119 -1.53 -10.33 11.69
C SER A 119 -2.02 -10.90 10.35
N SER A 120 -3.15 -10.39 9.83
CA SER A 120 -3.76 -10.84 8.57
C SER A 120 -3.18 -10.14 7.33
N LEU A 121 -2.42 -9.06 7.52
CA LEU A 121 -1.85 -8.29 6.42
C LEU A 121 -0.81 -9.10 5.64
N VAL A 122 -0.89 -9.02 4.32
CA VAL A 122 0.05 -9.66 3.40
C VAL A 122 0.97 -8.63 2.76
N PRO A 123 2.23 -8.96 2.40
CA PRO A 123 3.18 -7.99 1.87
C PRO A 123 2.87 -7.56 0.43
N TYR A 124 2.17 -8.37 -0.34
CA TYR A 124 1.78 -8.10 -1.73
C TYR A 124 0.56 -8.93 -2.12
N ALA A 125 -0.03 -8.61 -3.27
CA ALA A 125 -1.05 -9.42 -3.93
C ALA A 125 -0.86 -9.39 -5.46
N VAL A 126 -1.30 -10.44 -6.14
CA VAL A 126 -1.50 -10.41 -7.60
C VAL A 126 -2.96 -10.60 -7.87
N ILE A 127 -3.54 -9.67 -8.62
CA ILE A 127 -4.95 -9.69 -9.00
C ILE A 127 -5.10 -9.72 -10.51
N GLU A 128 -6.23 -10.20 -10.99
CA GLU A 128 -6.53 -10.22 -12.43
C GLU A 128 -7.61 -9.19 -12.76
N ILE A 129 -7.32 -8.28 -13.67
CA ILE A 129 -8.28 -7.31 -14.19
C ILE A 129 -8.52 -7.61 -15.68
N GLY A 130 -9.71 -8.13 -15.99
CA GLY A 130 -9.95 -8.70 -17.31
C GLY A 130 -9.16 -10.00 -17.49
N HIS A 131 -8.07 -9.96 -18.24
CA HIS A 131 -7.12 -11.06 -18.40
C HIS A 131 -5.68 -10.63 -18.14
N GLU A 132 -5.49 -9.44 -17.56
CA GLU A 132 -4.16 -8.91 -17.25
C GLU A 132 -3.87 -9.09 -15.75
N PRO A 133 -2.74 -9.73 -15.40
CA PRO A 133 -2.27 -9.78 -14.02
C PRO A 133 -1.69 -8.41 -13.62
N ILE A 134 -2.02 -7.98 -12.41
CA ILE A 134 -1.50 -6.76 -11.81
C ILE A 134 -0.94 -7.12 -10.44
N ALA A 135 0.34 -6.84 -10.22
CA ALA A 135 0.96 -6.95 -8.91
C ALA A 135 0.66 -5.69 -8.09
N LEU A 136 0.22 -5.89 -6.86
CA LEU A 136 0.00 -4.86 -5.86
C LEU A 136 1.02 -5.06 -4.75
N VAL A 137 1.77 -4.03 -4.40
CA VAL A 137 2.83 -4.10 -3.39
C VAL A 137 2.95 -2.75 -2.69
N HIS A 138 3.41 -2.72 -1.43
CA HIS A 138 3.57 -1.43 -0.77
C HIS A 138 4.69 -0.60 -1.38
N ALA A 139 5.95 -1.07 -1.39
CA ALA A 139 7.08 -0.28 -1.89
C ALA A 139 7.57 -0.72 -3.28
N GLY A 140 7.69 -1.99 -3.55
CA GLY A 140 8.15 -2.51 -4.84
C GLY A 140 8.84 -3.86 -4.75
N PHE A 141 9.46 -4.25 -5.86
CA PHE A 141 10.23 -5.48 -6.01
C PHE A 141 11.66 -5.14 -6.43
N ASP A 142 12.65 -5.95 -6.03
CA ASP A 142 14.03 -5.72 -6.45
C ASP A 142 14.23 -6.21 -7.90
N PRO A 143 14.51 -5.31 -8.85
CA PRO A 143 14.68 -5.66 -10.26
C PRO A 143 15.84 -6.63 -10.52
N TYR A 144 16.83 -6.70 -9.62
CA TYR A 144 17.95 -7.64 -9.74
C TYR A 144 17.49 -9.10 -9.87
N TYR A 145 16.33 -9.43 -9.30
CA TYR A 145 15.83 -10.79 -9.29
C TYR A 145 14.91 -11.16 -10.46
N TYR A 146 14.57 -10.22 -11.33
CA TYR A 146 13.70 -10.50 -12.50
C TYR A 146 14.36 -11.46 -13.49
N ASP A 147 15.68 -11.32 -13.71
CA ASP A 147 16.43 -12.15 -14.65
C ASP A 147 16.64 -13.60 -14.21
N LEU A 148 16.48 -13.89 -12.92
CA LEU A 148 16.74 -15.22 -12.39
C LEU A 148 15.61 -16.23 -12.68
N ASN A 149 14.46 -15.75 -13.17
CA ASN A 149 13.24 -16.55 -13.32
C ASN A 149 12.62 -16.50 -14.74
N THR A 150 13.38 -16.13 -15.76
CA THR A 150 12.90 -15.92 -17.14
C THR A 150 12.42 -17.18 -17.87
N GLU A 151 12.41 -18.34 -17.25
CA GLU A 151 11.95 -19.60 -17.86
C GLU A 151 10.52 -20.03 -17.45
N GLU A 152 9.85 -19.32 -16.53
CA GLU A 152 8.49 -19.67 -16.08
C GLU A 152 7.43 -18.70 -16.61
N ASP A 153 6.36 -19.28 -17.18
CA ASP A 153 5.25 -18.58 -17.84
C ASP A 153 4.37 -17.85 -16.80
N PRO A 154 4.11 -16.54 -16.96
CA PRO A 154 3.17 -15.81 -16.07
C PRO A 154 1.77 -16.43 -15.97
N GLU A 155 1.29 -17.13 -17.01
CA GLU A 155 0.05 -17.91 -16.94
C GLU A 155 0.12 -19.07 -15.96
N HIS A 156 1.30 -19.65 -15.75
CA HIS A 156 1.50 -20.72 -14.77
C HIS A 156 1.21 -20.23 -13.36
N ASP A 157 1.63 -19.02 -13.04
CA ASP A 157 1.52 -18.44 -11.70
C ASP A 157 0.11 -18.02 -11.35
N ILE A 158 -0.62 -17.48 -12.31
CA ILE A 158 -2.05 -17.18 -12.15
C ILE A 158 -2.84 -18.48 -11.96
N ASN A 159 -2.48 -19.54 -12.67
CA ASN A 159 -3.13 -20.83 -12.52
C ASN A 159 -2.79 -21.45 -11.16
N LEU A 160 -1.56 -21.31 -10.68
CA LEU A 160 -1.15 -21.75 -9.34
C LEU A 160 -1.93 -21.00 -8.25
N LEU A 161 -2.12 -19.68 -8.37
CA LEU A 161 -2.97 -18.90 -7.47
C LEU A 161 -4.42 -19.40 -7.46
N ARG A 162 -4.97 -19.69 -8.64
CA ARG A 162 -6.33 -20.28 -8.78
C ARG A 162 -6.42 -21.67 -8.16
N GLU A 163 -5.42 -22.53 -8.38
CA GLU A 163 -5.36 -23.87 -7.80
C GLU A 163 -5.21 -23.86 -6.27
N LEU A 164 -4.49 -22.86 -5.73
CA LEU A 164 -4.39 -22.62 -4.29
C LEU A 164 -5.67 -22.03 -3.69
N GLY A 165 -6.70 -21.79 -4.55
CA GLY A 165 -8.00 -21.29 -4.14
C GLY A 165 -7.98 -19.84 -3.71
N TRP A 166 -7.02 -19.07 -4.22
CA TRP A 166 -6.99 -17.63 -3.98
C TRP A 166 -8.08 -16.95 -4.82
N THR A 167 -8.96 -16.25 -4.13
CA THR A 167 -9.91 -15.31 -4.72
C THR A 167 -9.75 -13.99 -4.00
N PRO A 168 -10.10 -12.85 -4.59
CA PRO A 168 -10.05 -11.54 -3.92
C PRO A 168 -10.73 -11.52 -2.54
N SER A 169 -11.73 -12.39 -2.35
CA SER A 169 -12.47 -12.56 -1.09
C SER A 169 -11.84 -13.58 -0.12
N SER A 170 -10.77 -14.28 -0.49
CA SER A 170 -10.14 -15.24 0.41
C SER A 170 -9.04 -14.58 1.23
N ARG A 171 -9.27 -14.35 2.53
CA ARG A 171 -8.26 -13.89 3.52
C ARG A 171 -7.19 -14.97 3.80
N LYS A 172 -6.84 -15.79 2.82
CA LYS A 172 -5.79 -16.78 2.98
C LYS A 172 -4.45 -16.13 2.76
N ARG A 173 -3.60 -16.23 3.76
CA ARG A 173 -2.17 -15.90 3.69
C ARG A 173 -1.56 -16.61 2.48
N ILE A 174 -1.16 -15.86 1.46
CA ILE A 174 -0.33 -16.38 0.38
C ILE A 174 1.08 -16.47 0.96
N THR A 175 1.49 -17.66 1.37
CA THR A 175 2.82 -17.92 1.93
C THR A 175 3.72 -18.68 0.96
N HIS A 176 3.31 -18.84 -0.30
CA HIS A 176 4.04 -19.66 -1.27
C HIS A 176 4.29 -18.92 -2.57
N ASP A 177 5.44 -19.24 -3.13
CA ASP A 177 6.03 -18.80 -4.37
C ASP A 177 5.01 -18.63 -5.50
N VAL A 178 4.85 -17.41 -5.97
CA VAL A 178 4.05 -17.10 -7.15
C VAL A 178 5.01 -16.55 -8.18
N GLY A 179 5.45 -17.43 -9.08
CA GLY A 179 6.13 -17.10 -10.31
C GLY A 179 7.39 -16.27 -10.22
N GLY A 180 8.31 -16.69 -9.39
CA GLY A 180 9.60 -16.04 -9.34
C GLY A 180 9.63 -14.60 -8.81
N LEU A 181 8.48 -13.94 -8.63
CA LEU A 181 8.45 -12.63 -7.97
C LEU A 181 8.69 -12.75 -6.46
N VAL A 182 8.42 -13.89 -5.85
CA VAL A 182 8.36 -14.04 -4.39
C VAL A 182 9.44 -14.92 -3.79
N GLY A 183 9.88 -15.96 -4.46
CA GLY A 183 10.88 -16.89 -3.90
C GLY A 183 12.22 -16.24 -3.60
N VAL A 184 12.44 -15.00 -4.03
CA VAL A 184 13.71 -14.29 -3.94
C VAL A 184 13.60 -12.95 -3.23
N HIS A 185 12.39 -12.37 -3.12
CA HIS A 185 12.16 -11.10 -2.40
C HIS A 185 11.81 -11.38 -0.95
N ASP A 186 12.55 -10.81 -0.01
CA ASP A 186 12.12 -10.78 1.37
C ASP A 186 10.99 -9.75 1.57
N GLU A 187 10.15 -9.98 2.58
CA GLU A 187 9.03 -9.09 2.90
C GLU A 187 9.52 -7.66 3.21
N THR A 188 10.73 -7.51 3.76
CA THR A 188 11.35 -6.21 4.07
C THR A 188 11.61 -5.42 2.79
N THR A 189 12.11 -6.05 1.73
CA THR A 189 12.30 -5.41 0.43
C THR A 189 10.99 -4.87 -0.12
N MET A 190 9.92 -5.66 -0.09
CA MET A 190 8.60 -5.25 -0.60
C MET A 190 8.00 -4.07 0.14
N MET A 191 8.41 -3.81 1.40
CA MET A 191 7.92 -2.72 2.22
C MET A 191 8.85 -1.49 2.26
N TRP A 192 10.14 -1.61 1.85
CA TRP A 192 11.14 -0.55 2.06
C TRP A 192 11.93 -0.13 0.84
N ILE A 193 11.88 -0.86 -0.28
CA ILE A 193 12.67 -0.54 -1.48
C ILE A 193 12.25 0.81 -2.06
N ARG A 194 13.22 1.59 -2.53
CA ARG A 194 12.98 2.91 -3.17
C ARG A 194 13.73 3.02 -4.49
N ASP A 195 14.91 3.59 -4.47
CA ASP A 195 15.68 4.02 -5.65
C ASP A 195 15.91 2.90 -6.67
N SER A 196 16.30 1.72 -6.21
CA SER A 196 16.55 0.58 -7.10
C SER A 196 15.29 0.08 -7.82
N TRP A 197 14.09 0.33 -7.26
CA TRP A 197 12.81 0.06 -7.90
C TRP A 197 12.37 1.20 -8.81
N VAL A 198 12.31 2.43 -8.27
CA VAL A 198 11.77 3.60 -8.97
C VAL A 198 12.62 3.99 -10.19
N PHE A 199 13.96 3.97 -10.04
CA PHE A 199 14.89 4.36 -11.10
C PHE A 199 15.42 3.19 -11.94
N SER A 200 14.88 1.97 -11.76
CA SER A 200 15.20 0.86 -12.64
C SER A 200 14.60 1.07 -14.02
N ASN A 201 15.41 0.87 -15.07
CA ASN A 201 14.98 0.80 -16.45
C ASN A 201 14.44 -0.58 -16.85
N GLU A 202 14.48 -1.55 -15.93
CA GLU A 202 13.88 -2.87 -16.13
C GLU A 202 12.36 -2.80 -15.86
N PRO A 203 11.52 -3.22 -16.81
CA PRO A 203 10.09 -3.35 -16.58
C PRO A 203 9.84 -4.49 -15.56
N CYS A 204 8.80 -4.35 -14.75
CA CYS A 204 8.32 -5.45 -13.93
C CYS A 204 7.80 -6.58 -14.85
N PRO A 205 7.93 -7.86 -14.49
CA PRO A 205 7.38 -8.98 -15.27
C PRO A 205 5.90 -8.86 -15.58
N MET A 206 5.15 -8.15 -14.74
CA MET A 206 3.75 -7.78 -14.96
C MET A 206 3.52 -6.32 -14.59
N LYS A 207 2.35 -5.77 -14.91
CA LYS A 207 1.96 -4.44 -14.44
C LYS A 207 2.00 -4.40 -12.91
N ALA A 208 2.62 -3.37 -12.33
CA ALA A 208 2.73 -3.22 -10.88
C ALA A 208 2.17 -1.89 -10.40
N VAL A 209 1.46 -1.91 -9.27
CA VAL A 209 0.98 -0.71 -8.56
C VAL A 209 1.58 -0.68 -7.17
N PHE A 210 2.15 0.45 -6.76
CA PHE A 210 2.89 0.59 -5.51
C PHE A 210 2.71 1.97 -4.89
N GLY A 211 3.00 2.10 -3.59
CA GLY A 211 3.00 3.32 -2.79
C GLY A 211 4.40 3.71 -2.32
N HIS A 212 4.51 4.10 -1.03
CA HIS A 212 5.75 4.28 -0.26
C HIS A 212 6.70 5.40 -0.71
N THR A 213 6.79 5.66 -2.00
CA THR A 213 7.77 6.59 -2.57
C THR A 213 7.06 7.64 -3.42
N PRO A 214 6.74 8.81 -2.85
CA PRO A 214 6.19 9.91 -3.63
C PRO A 214 7.26 10.42 -4.60
N ILE A 215 6.89 10.54 -5.87
CA ILE A 215 7.80 11.01 -6.91
C ILE A 215 7.73 12.54 -7.00
N THR A 216 8.81 13.21 -6.64
CA THR A 216 8.94 14.66 -6.76
C THR A 216 9.14 15.09 -8.23
N GLU A 217 9.00 16.40 -8.48
CA GLU A 217 9.28 16.94 -9.82
C GLU A 217 10.74 16.71 -10.26
N THR A 218 11.68 16.76 -9.32
CA THR A 218 13.10 16.53 -9.61
C THR A 218 13.36 15.08 -9.98
N GLU A 219 12.76 14.13 -9.26
CA GLU A 219 12.86 12.70 -9.55
C GLU A 219 12.18 12.36 -10.87
N MET A 220 11.01 12.95 -11.17
CA MET A 220 10.35 12.76 -12.46
C MET A 220 11.21 13.26 -13.64
N ARG A 221 11.89 14.39 -13.49
CA ARG A 221 12.85 14.87 -14.53
C ARG A 221 14.00 13.88 -14.75
N ARG A 222 14.51 13.28 -13.68
CA ARG A 222 15.53 12.23 -13.76
C ARG A 222 14.98 10.99 -14.45
N ILE A 223 13.79 10.53 -14.07
CA ILE A 223 13.12 9.38 -14.70
C ILE A 223 12.96 9.59 -16.22
N LEU A 224 12.46 10.77 -16.63
CA LEU A 224 12.28 11.12 -18.05
C LEU A 224 13.58 11.10 -18.82
N SER A 225 14.72 11.44 -18.20
CA SER A 225 16.02 11.50 -18.87
C SER A 225 16.80 10.20 -18.86
N GLU A 226 16.63 9.36 -17.83
CA GLU A 226 17.51 8.21 -17.57
C GLU A 226 16.79 6.86 -17.64
N VAL A 227 15.48 6.82 -17.43
CA VAL A 227 14.69 5.59 -17.25
C VAL A 227 13.66 5.40 -18.35
N ASP A 228 12.69 6.31 -18.43
CA ASP A 228 11.57 6.22 -19.37
C ASP A 228 11.19 7.60 -19.92
N PRO A 229 11.49 7.90 -21.19
CA PRO A 229 11.15 9.18 -21.80
C PRO A 229 9.63 9.41 -21.98
N ASN A 230 8.81 8.38 -21.76
CA ASN A 230 7.34 8.46 -21.83
C ASN A 230 6.69 8.50 -20.45
N ALA A 231 7.48 8.50 -19.36
CA ALA A 231 6.94 8.57 -18.00
C ALA A 231 6.06 9.81 -17.80
N SER A 232 5.10 9.70 -16.89
CA SER A 232 4.19 10.81 -16.55
C SER A 232 3.86 10.80 -15.07
N GLY A 233 3.30 11.92 -14.55
CA GLY A 233 2.95 12.08 -13.15
C GLY A 233 4.02 12.82 -12.35
N GLY A 234 4.20 12.47 -11.08
CA GLY A 234 5.07 13.14 -10.12
C GLY A 234 4.45 14.40 -9.51
N ALA A 235 5.12 14.99 -8.50
CA ALA A 235 4.68 16.22 -7.82
C ALA A 235 3.22 16.17 -7.33
N GLY A 236 2.89 15.18 -6.49
CA GLY A 236 1.54 14.99 -5.93
C GLY A 236 0.55 14.30 -6.88
N LYS A 237 1.05 13.65 -7.91
CA LYS A 237 0.26 12.84 -8.84
C LYS A 237 0.79 11.42 -8.94
N ILE A 238 -0.10 10.53 -9.32
CA ILE A 238 0.24 9.15 -9.66
C ILE A 238 1.30 9.15 -10.77
N SER A 239 2.36 8.39 -10.57
CA SER A 239 3.45 8.27 -11.53
C SER A 239 3.29 7.00 -12.37
N HIS A 240 3.56 7.11 -13.67
CA HIS A 240 3.56 6.00 -14.61
C HIS A 240 4.94 5.91 -15.23
N VAL A 241 5.69 4.86 -14.90
CA VAL A 241 7.08 4.63 -15.35
C VAL A 241 7.19 3.21 -15.88
N LEU A 242 7.37 3.03 -17.17
CA LEU A 242 7.28 1.73 -17.82
C LEU A 242 5.90 1.09 -17.53
N ASN A 243 5.88 -0.08 -16.89
CA ASN A 243 4.66 -0.74 -16.43
C ASN A 243 4.49 -0.70 -14.89
N LYS A 244 5.18 0.24 -14.21
CA LYS A 244 5.13 0.50 -12.77
C LYS A 244 4.34 1.78 -12.52
N HIS A 245 3.38 1.74 -11.58
CA HIS A 245 2.46 2.83 -11.28
C HIS A 245 2.54 3.17 -9.80
N GLY A 246 3.22 4.28 -9.47
CA GLY A 246 3.38 4.78 -8.10
C GLY A 246 2.19 5.66 -7.71
N ILE A 247 1.45 5.28 -6.67
CA ILE A 247 0.22 5.97 -6.25
C ILE A 247 0.37 6.76 -4.94
N ASP A 248 1.55 6.76 -4.32
CA ASP A 248 1.86 7.68 -3.22
C ASP A 248 2.05 9.10 -3.78
N CYS A 249 1.13 9.98 -3.45
CA CYS A 249 1.09 11.37 -3.90
C CYS A 249 1.48 12.36 -2.80
N GLY A 250 2.17 11.90 -1.74
CA GLY A 250 2.72 12.74 -0.68
C GLY A 250 1.71 13.20 0.36
N MET A 251 0.72 12.38 0.71
CA MET A 251 -0.26 12.71 1.74
C MET A 251 0.36 12.79 3.13
N ALA A 252 1.33 11.94 3.44
CA ALA A 252 1.97 11.81 4.74
C ALA A 252 2.65 13.09 5.23
N GLU A 253 3.40 13.72 4.35
CA GLU A 253 4.15 14.96 4.60
C GLU A 253 3.97 15.89 3.41
N PRO A 254 2.92 16.72 3.41
CA PRO A 254 2.64 17.59 2.28
C PRO A 254 3.73 18.65 2.10
N PHE A 255 4.73 18.34 1.27
CA PHE A 255 5.87 19.24 0.99
C PHE A 255 5.69 20.06 -0.29
N GLU A 256 4.69 19.75 -1.09
CA GLU A 256 4.34 20.50 -2.31
C GLU A 256 2.86 20.90 -2.28
N ALA A 257 2.52 22.01 -2.90
CA ALA A 257 1.13 22.49 -2.98
C ALA A 257 0.19 21.52 -3.72
N THR A 258 0.76 20.56 -4.44
CA THR A 258 0.05 19.53 -5.19
C THR A 258 -0.08 18.21 -4.44
N SER A 259 0.49 18.06 -3.24
CA SER A 259 0.40 16.82 -2.45
C SER A 259 -1.06 16.43 -2.20
N ALA A 260 -1.35 15.14 -2.35
CA ALA A 260 -2.71 14.61 -2.37
C ALA A 260 -2.78 13.16 -1.90
N LEU A 261 -3.96 12.68 -1.57
CA LEU A 261 -4.27 11.26 -1.57
C LEU A 261 -4.63 10.85 -3.01
N GLY A 262 -3.87 9.92 -3.57
CA GLY A 262 -4.10 9.36 -4.90
C GLY A 262 -4.95 8.09 -4.83
N CYS A 263 -5.83 7.90 -5.81
CA CYS A 263 -6.55 6.65 -6.03
C CYS A 263 -6.53 6.30 -7.52
N LEU A 264 -6.17 5.06 -7.82
CA LEU A 264 -6.10 4.54 -9.19
C LEU A 264 -7.20 3.49 -9.40
N ARG A 265 -8.05 3.69 -10.41
CA ARG A 265 -8.97 2.65 -10.85
C ARG A 265 -8.25 1.71 -11.82
N LEU A 266 -8.09 0.45 -11.44
CA LEU A 266 -7.25 -0.51 -12.16
C LEU A 266 -7.84 -0.98 -13.49
N ASN A 267 -9.17 -0.86 -13.66
CA ASN A 267 -9.87 -1.30 -14.86
C ASN A 267 -9.51 -0.50 -16.12
N ASP A 268 -9.20 0.78 -15.96
CA ASP A 268 -8.92 1.72 -17.06
C ASP A 268 -7.83 2.74 -16.73
N MET A 269 -7.12 2.54 -15.63
CA MET A 269 -6.04 3.40 -15.13
C MET A 269 -6.50 4.85 -14.88
N LYS A 270 -7.77 5.05 -14.53
CA LYS A 270 -8.30 6.38 -14.21
C LYS A 270 -7.86 6.83 -12.83
N GLU A 271 -7.32 8.03 -12.77
CA GLU A 271 -6.79 8.66 -11.57
C GLU A 271 -7.83 9.54 -10.86
N PHE A 272 -7.79 9.54 -9.53
CA PHE A 272 -8.58 10.42 -8.68
C PHE A 272 -7.68 10.99 -7.59
N TYR A 273 -7.97 12.21 -7.14
CA TYR A 273 -7.16 12.91 -6.14
C TYR A 273 -8.03 13.64 -5.13
N VAL A 274 -7.62 13.60 -3.87
CA VAL A 274 -8.10 14.48 -2.80
C VAL A 274 -6.91 15.27 -2.30
N SER A 275 -7.00 16.62 -2.35
CA SER A 275 -5.89 17.48 -1.93
C SER A 275 -5.56 17.28 -0.45
N ALA A 276 -4.28 17.22 -0.11
CA ALA A 276 -3.80 17.19 1.28
C ALA A 276 -4.13 18.48 2.06
N PHE A 277 -4.46 19.57 1.37
CA PHE A 277 -4.74 20.89 1.95
C PHE A 277 -6.24 21.25 1.99
N GLU A 278 -7.12 20.42 1.46
CA GLU A 278 -8.57 20.59 1.60
C GLU A 278 -9.02 20.04 2.96
N LYS A 279 -9.73 20.91 3.71
CA LYS A 279 -10.35 20.55 5.00
C LYS A 279 -11.81 20.16 4.81
#